data_79e117670977800b5f545ce8e33fe828
#
_entry.id   79e117670977800b5f545ce8e33fe828
#
_cell.length_a   1.000
_cell.length_b   1.000
_cell.length_c   1.000
_cell.angle_alpha   90.00
_cell.angle_beta   90.00
_cell.angle_gamma   90.00
#
_symmetry.space_group_name_H-M   'P 1'
#
loop_
_entity.id
_entity.type
_entity.pdbx_description
1 polymer ?
#
loop_
_entity_poly.entity_id
_entity_poly.type
_entity_poly.pdbx_seq_one_letter_code
_entity_poly.pdbx_strand_id
1 'polypeptide(L)'
;MPASFPPFSLAEDMAEGAIDFDTHSFKIMLLTGSYSPNQAHDRRNDVEANEVSGTGYTAGGQSITVSSVSRSNGTTTITFSSPITWTGADGFTAAWACIYRAIGGASSADPIVAVIYNTGDQTANGQDFIFTITSQLTITVPTVSQS
;
A
#
# COMPACT_ATOMS: atom_id res chain seq x y z
N MET A 1 -8.60 -17.12 2.69
CA MET A 1 -7.20 -16.71 2.76
C MET A 1 -7.11 -15.21 2.54
N PRO A 2 -6.38 -14.46 3.38
CA PRO A 2 -6.21 -13.03 3.16
C PRO A 2 -5.55 -12.76 1.82
N ALA A 3 -5.94 -11.69 1.17
CA ALA A 3 -5.42 -11.31 -0.14
C ALA A 3 -5.18 -9.80 -0.18
N SER A 4 -4.21 -9.40 -1.00
CA SER A 4 -3.97 -7.98 -1.28
C SER A 4 -5.13 -7.39 -2.08
N PHE A 5 -5.44 -6.13 -1.83
CA PHE A 5 -6.57 -5.48 -2.48
C PHE A 5 -6.38 -3.96 -2.60
N PRO A 6 -6.91 -3.33 -3.66
CA PRO A 6 -7.14 -1.90 -3.63
C PRO A 6 -8.44 -1.58 -2.88
N PRO A 7 -8.57 -0.38 -2.29
CA PRO A 7 -9.84 0.04 -1.69
C PRO A 7 -10.90 0.30 -2.75
N PHE A 8 -12.17 0.27 -2.35
CA PHE A 8 -13.27 0.60 -3.25
C PHE A 8 -13.18 2.04 -3.78
N SER A 9 -12.59 2.95 -3.00
CA SER A 9 -12.46 4.35 -3.36
C SER A 9 -11.39 4.64 -4.42
N LEU A 10 -10.53 3.67 -4.78
CA LEU A 10 -9.38 3.94 -5.64
C LEU A 10 -9.77 4.58 -6.97
N ALA A 11 -10.77 4.04 -7.65
CA ALA A 11 -11.19 4.56 -8.95
C ALA A 11 -11.78 5.97 -8.84
N GLU A 12 -12.55 6.24 -7.78
CA GLU A 12 -13.10 7.57 -7.50
C GLU A 12 -11.98 8.57 -7.21
N ASP A 13 -11.07 8.20 -6.32
CA ASP A 13 -9.92 9.07 -5.97
C ASP A 13 -9.06 9.39 -7.20
N MET A 14 -8.90 8.44 -8.11
CA MET A 14 -8.18 8.68 -9.37
C MET A 14 -8.98 9.59 -10.29
N ALA A 15 -10.28 9.38 -10.43
CA ALA A 15 -11.14 10.19 -11.31
C ALA A 15 -11.25 11.64 -10.84
N GLU A 16 -11.19 11.86 -9.53
CA GLU A 16 -11.23 13.19 -8.93
C GLU A 16 -9.87 13.88 -8.82
N GLY A 17 -8.79 13.17 -9.21
CA GLY A 17 -7.44 13.70 -9.12
C GLY A 17 -6.84 13.63 -7.70
N ALA A 18 -7.49 12.95 -6.78
CA ALA A 18 -6.95 12.73 -5.43
C ALA A 18 -5.75 11.78 -5.44
N ILE A 19 -5.68 10.88 -6.42
CA ILE A 19 -4.53 10.01 -6.65
C ILE A 19 -4.07 10.16 -8.10
N ASP A 20 -2.83 10.59 -8.26
CA ASP A 20 -2.14 10.71 -9.55
C ASP A 20 -0.79 10.01 -9.41
N PHE A 21 -0.64 8.86 -10.07
CA PHE A 21 0.57 8.05 -9.98
C PHE A 21 1.79 8.68 -10.64
N ASP A 22 1.60 9.70 -11.45
CA ASP A 22 2.69 10.40 -12.15
C ASP A 22 3.32 11.50 -11.30
N THR A 23 2.52 12.20 -10.49
CA THR A 23 2.97 13.43 -9.82
C THR A 23 2.92 13.37 -8.29
N HIS A 24 2.09 12.53 -7.71
CA HIS A 24 1.92 12.49 -6.26
C HIS A 24 2.99 11.66 -5.57
N SER A 25 3.19 11.95 -4.28
CA SER A 25 4.12 11.22 -3.42
C SER A 25 3.39 10.12 -2.66
N PHE A 26 4.02 8.94 -2.57
CA PHE A 26 3.44 7.79 -1.92
C PHE A 26 4.33 7.28 -0.80
N LYS A 27 3.71 6.67 0.19
CA LYS A 27 4.40 5.98 1.28
C LYS A 27 3.83 4.59 1.47
N ILE A 28 4.65 3.73 2.07
CA ILE A 28 4.23 2.40 2.50
C ILE A 28 4.44 2.28 4.00
N MET A 29 3.38 1.89 4.72
CA MET A 29 3.46 1.62 6.14
C MET A 29 3.15 0.16 6.41
N LEU A 30 3.68 -0.38 7.51
CA LEU A 30 3.50 -1.77 7.89
C LEU A 30 2.40 -1.88 8.95
N LEU A 31 1.57 -2.92 8.83
CA LEU A 31 0.47 -3.19 9.74
C LEU A 31 0.67 -4.55 10.42
N THR A 32 0.20 -4.63 11.66
CA THR A 32 0.24 -5.88 12.44
C THR A 32 -0.77 -6.89 11.94
N GLY A 33 -0.64 -8.14 12.38
CA GLY A 33 -1.60 -9.20 12.09
C GLY A 33 -2.98 -8.98 12.70
N SER A 34 -3.12 -8.01 13.60
CA SER A 34 -4.43 -7.63 14.17
C SER A 34 -5.28 -6.80 13.21
N TYR A 35 -4.70 -6.33 12.11
CA TYR A 35 -5.46 -5.60 11.10
C TYR A 35 -6.54 -6.50 10.50
N SER A 36 -7.75 -5.98 10.45
CA SER A 36 -8.89 -6.67 9.83
C SER A 36 -9.13 -6.06 8.44
N PRO A 37 -8.83 -6.79 7.36
CA PRO A 37 -8.92 -6.24 6.01
C PRO A 37 -10.36 -5.88 5.63
N ASN A 38 -10.51 -4.68 5.06
CA ASN A 38 -11.81 -4.16 4.64
C ASN A 38 -11.59 -3.21 3.47
N GLN A 39 -12.16 -3.52 2.30
CA GLN A 39 -12.03 -2.68 1.12
C GLN A 39 -12.75 -1.33 1.24
N ALA A 40 -13.60 -1.16 2.23
CA ALA A 40 -14.24 0.13 2.52
C ALA A 40 -13.32 1.10 3.28
N HIS A 41 -12.18 0.63 3.78
CA HIS A 41 -11.14 1.52 4.31
C HIS A 41 -10.58 2.36 3.16
N ASP A 42 -10.72 3.67 3.23
CA ASP A 42 -10.36 4.54 2.11
C ASP A 42 -9.29 5.58 2.46
N ARG A 43 -9.06 5.81 3.74
CA ARG A 43 -8.07 6.79 4.21
C ARG A 43 -7.12 6.16 5.23
N ARG A 44 -5.90 6.71 5.35
CA ARG A 44 -4.88 6.18 6.24
C ARG A 44 -5.35 6.06 7.70
N ASN A 45 -6.21 6.97 8.17
CA ASN A 45 -6.74 6.92 9.52
C ASN A 45 -7.60 5.67 9.81
N ASP A 46 -8.10 5.00 8.78
CA ASP A 46 -8.87 3.76 8.96
C ASP A 46 -7.99 2.57 9.35
N VAL A 47 -6.71 2.65 9.05
CA VAL A 47 -5.77 1.52 9.25
C VAL A 47 -4.64 1.82 10.22
N GLU A 48 -4.36 3.09 10.52
CA GLU A 48 -3.19 3.48 11.32
C GLU A 48 -3.20 2.96 12.76
N ALA A 49 -4.36 2.58 13.29
CA ALA A 49 -4.43 1.98 14.62
C ALA A 49 -3.72 0.63 14.70
N ASN A 50 -3.53 -0.01 13.55
CA ASN A 50 -2.82 -1.29 13.47
C ASN A 50 -1.38 -1.13 12.94
N GLU A 51 -0.88 0.09 12.83
CA GLU A 51 0.50 0.31 12.40
C GLU A 51 1.49 -0.27 13.40
N VAL A 52 2.57 -0.87 12.89
CA VAL A 52 3.63 -1.39 13.75
C VAL A 52 4.41 -0.25 14.38
N SER A 53 5.07 -0.53 15.51
CA SER A 53 5.99 0.39 16.14
C SER A 53 7.19 -0.38 16.69
N GLY A 54 8.37 0.19 16.56
CA GLY A 54 9.61 -0.45 17.02
C GLY A 54 10.83 0.28 16.52
N THR A 55 11.99 -0.25 16.88
CA THR A 55 13.27 0.32 16.47
C THR A 55 13.44 0.21 14.96
N GLY A 56 13.97 1.26 14.35
CA GLY A 56 14.20 1.30 12.90
C GLY A 56 12.93 1.54 12.07
N TYR A 57 11.79 1.74 12.71
CA TYR A 57 10.52 2.05 12.04
C TYR A 57 10.04 3.44 12.46
N THR A 58 9.71 4.25 11.49
CA THR A 58 9.12 5.58 11.71
C THR A 58 7.64 5.54 11.40
N ALA A 59 6.81 6.10 12.28
CA ALA A 59 5.38 6.19 12.06
C ALA A 59 5.06 6.82 10.69
N GLY A 60 4.12 6.24 9.97
CA GLY A 60 3.81 6.61 8.60
C GLY A 60 4.59 5.82 7.54
N GLY A 61 5.62 5.07 7.95
CA GLY A 61 6.40 4.23 7.05
C GLY A 61 7.44 4.98 6.24
N GLN A 62 7.76 4.45 5.06
CA GLN A 62 8.78 5.01 4.16
C GLN A 62 8.17 5.51 2.86
N SER A 63 8.87 6.44 2.23
CA SER A 63 8.54 6.86 0.86
C SER A 63 8.83 5.74 -0.12
N ILE A 64 7.93 5.54 -1.06
CA ILE A 64 8.12 4.66 -2.22
C ILE A 64 7.85 5.42 -3.49
N THR A 65 8.35 4.90 -4.59
CA THR A 65 8.15 5.52 -5.92
C THR A 65 7.38 4.58 -6.83
N VAL A 66 6.61 5.17 -7.74
CA VAL A 66 6.03 4.44 -8.87
C VAL A 66 7.13 4.23 -9.89
N SER A 67 7.50 2.98 -10.14
CA SER A 67 8.56 2.65 -11.10
C SER A 67 8.04 2.60 -12.53
N SER A 68 6.78 2.22 -12.73
CA SER A 68 6.16 2.24 -14.06
C SER A 68 4.64 2.23 -13.97
N VAL A 69 4.02 2.81 -15.00
CA VAL A 69 2.60 2.65 -15.30
C VAL A 69 2.52 2.15 -16.73
N SER A 70 1.97 0.98 -16.92
CA SER A 70 1.89 0.37 -18.26
C SER A 70 0.49 -0.18 -18.52
N ARG A 71 0.14 -0.29 -19.78
CA ARG A 71 -1.16 -0.79 -20.21
C ARG A 71 -1.00 -1.89 -21.24
N SER A 72 -1.76 -2.95 -21.08
CA SER A 72 -1.93 -4.00 -22.09
C SER A 72 -3.43 -4.25 -22.25
N ASN A 73 -3.95 -3.97 -23.44
CA ASN A 73 -5.39 -3.97 -23.71
C ASN A 73 -6.14 -3.11 -22.67
N GLY A 74 -7.08 -3.66 -21.94
CA GLY A 74 -7.86 -2.96 -20.94
C GLY A 74 -7.27 -2.96 -19.53
N THR A 75 -6.08 -3.53 -19.35
CA THR A 75 -5.46 -3.64 -18.03
C THR A 75 -4.31 -2.66 -17.88
N THR A 76 -4.42 -1.77 -16.90
CA THR A 76 -3.34 -0.87 -16.50
C THR A 76 -2.66 -1.43 -15.26
N THR A 77 -1.34 -1.52 -15.30
CA THR A 77 -0.51 -2.01 -14.19
C THR A 77 0.33 -0.88 -13.64
N ILE A 78 0.21 -0.64 -12.34
CA ILE A 78 1.03 0.31 -11.61
C ILE A 78 2.05 -0.49 -10.79
N THR A 79 3.33 -0.26 -11.05
CA THR A 79 4.41 -0.97 -10.37
C THR A 79 5.14 0.00 -9.46
N PHE A 80 5.27 -0.37 -8.18
CA PHE A 80 6.02 0.39 -7.20
C PHE A 80 7.43 -0.18 -7.06
N SER A 81 8.37 0.66 -6.63
CA SER A 81 9.73 0.22 -6.32
C SER A 81 9.73 -0.82 -5.19
N SER A 82 10.50 -1.88 -5.37
CA SER A 82 10.56 -3.02 -4.45
C SER A 82 11.94 -3.68 -4.56
N PRO A 83 12.47 -4.27 -3.49
CA PRO A 83 11.93 -4.33 -2.13
C PRO A 83 12.12 -3.04 -1.34
N ILE A 84 11.43 -2.94 -0.21
CA ILE A 84 11.58 -1.83 0.75
C ILE A 84 12.30 -2.37 1.98
N THR A 85 13.31 -1.66 2.46
CA THR A 85 14.14 -2.10 3.58
C THR A 85 14.04 -1.12 4.75
N TRP A 86 13.75 -1.66 5.95
CA TRP A 86 13.87 -0.95 7.21
C TRP A 86 15.15 -1.47 7.90
N THR A 87 16.17 -0.63 7.91
CA THR A 87 17.50 -1.00 8.40
C THR A 87 17.51 -1.12 9.92
N GLY A 88 18.09 -2.21 10.43
CA GLY A 88 18.24 -2.44 11.86
C GLY A 88 16.90 -2.51 12.61
N ALA A 89 15.88 -3.01 11.98
CA ALA A 89 14.53 -3.05 12.52
C ALA A 89 14.42 -4.08 13.64
N ASP A 90 13.73 -3.72 14.72
CA ASP A 90 13.56 -4.59 15.89
C ASP A 90 12.27 -4.26 16.63
N GLY A 91 11.69 -5.30 17.26
CA GLY A 91 10.60 -5.13 18.21
C GLY A 91 9.21 -5.00 17.62
N PHE A 92 9.01 -5.38 16.36
CA PHE A 92 7.67 -5.42 15.78
C PHE A 92 7.45 -6.64 14.88
N THR A 93 6.18 -6.96 14.67
CA THR A 93 5.75 -8.02 13.75
C THR A 93 4.74 -7.45 12.78
N ALA A 94 4.99 -7.59 11.50
CA ALA A 94 4.13 -7.10 10.42
C ALA A 94 3.53 -8.26 9.63
N ALA A 95 2.25 -8.14 9.28
CA ALA A 95 1.58 -9.08 8.40
C ALA A 95 1.05 -8.41 7.14
N TRP A 96 0.89 -7.10 7.15
CA TRP A 96 0.32 -6.31 6.06
C TRP A 96 1.15 -5.07 5.81
N ALA A 97 0.99 -4.50 4.63
CA ALA A 97 1.49 -3.17 4.30
C ALA A 97 0.36 -2.37 3.65
N CYS A 98 0.39 -1.06 3.87
CA CYS A 98 -0.57 -0.14 3.26
C CYS A 98 0.19 0.91 2.48
N ILE A 99 -0.11 1.02 1.18
CA ILE A 99 0.40 2.09 0.33
C ILE A 99 -0.66 3.18 0.29
N TYR A 100 -0.25 4.42 0.53
CA TYR A 100 -1.14 5.57 0.53
C TYR A 100 -0.46 6.78 -0.09
N ARG A 101 -1.28 7.72 -0.57
CA ARG A 101 -0.77 9.02 -0.99
C ARG A 101 -0.45 9.85 0.25
N ALA A 102 0.78 10.31 0.36
CA ALA A 102 1.22 11.16 1.47
C ALA A 102 1.03 12.64 1.11
N ILE A 103 -0.07 13.22 1.60
CA ILE A 103 -0.36 14.65 1.37
C ILE A 103 0.46 15.50 2.35
N GLY A 104 0.70 14.97 3.56
CA GLY A 104 1.29 15.72 4.66
C GLY A 104 0.21 16.43 5.45
N GLY A 105 0.09 16.09 6.72
CA GLY A 105 -0.96 16.60 7.60
C GLY A 105 -1.76 15.46 8.21
N ALA A 106 -3.07 15.67 8.33
CA ALA A 106 -3.94 14.67 8.97
C ALA A 106 -4.04 13.39 8.16
N SER A 107 -4.01 12.24 8.85
CA SER A 107 -4.15 10.92 8.21
C SER A 107 -5.51 10.72 7.54
N SER A 108 -6.52 11.44 7.98
CA SER A 108 -7.85 11.43 7.34
C SER A 108 -7.87 12.03 5.94
N ALA A 109 -6.81 12.73 5.54
CA ALA A 109 -6.69 13.31 4.21
C ALA A 109 -5.92 12.40 3.22
N ASP A 110 -5.23 11.38 3.71
CA ASP A 110 -4.34 10.54 2.90
C ASP A 110 -5.11 9.36 2.28
N PRO A 111 -5.36 9.35 0.96
CA PRO A 111 -6.08 8.24 0.32
C PRO A 111 -5.24 6.96 0.32
N ILE A 112 -5.87 5.83 0.60
CA ILE A 112 -5.26 4.51 0.47
C ILE A 112 -5.23 4.11 -1.01
N VAL A 113 -4.10 3.56 -1.43
CA VAL A 113 -3.89 3.06 -2.79
C VAL A 113 -4.04 1.54 -2.85
N ALA A 114 -3.43 0.84 -1.92
CA ALA A 114 -3.46 -0.62 -1.86
C ALA A 114 -3.13 -1.11 -0.46
N VAL A 115 -3.71 -2.24 -0.10
CA VAL A 115 -3.35 -2.98 1.10
C VAL A 115 -2.79 -4.33 0.65
N ILE A 116 -1.60 -4.68 1.13
CA ILE A 116 -0.84 -5.84 0.66
C ILE A 116 -0.64 -6.81 1.81
N TYR A 117 -1.01 -8.07 1.60
CA TYR A 117 -0.77 -9.14 2.55
C TYR A 117 0.62 -9.76 2.35
N ASN A 118 1.36 -9.92 3.43
CA ASN A 118 2.74 -10.41 3.41
C ASN A 118 2.83 -11.94 3.62
N THR A 119 1.80 -12.68 3.30
CA THR A 119 1.76 -14.15 3.45
C THR A 119 1.99 -14.67 4.87
N GLY A 120 1.78 -13.83 5.88
CA GLY A 120 1.89 -14.16 7.29
C GLY A 120 2.72 -13.15 8.06
N ASP A 121 2.86 -13.42 9.34
CA ASP A 121 3.61 -12.57 10.24
C ASP A 121 5.10 -12.66 9.94
N GLN A 122 5.76 -11.50 9.88
CA GLN A 122 7.20 -11.38 9.79
C GLN A 122 7.68 -10.48 10.91
N THR A 123 8.64 -10.97 11.70
CA THR A 123 9.12 -10.30 12.90
C THR A 123 10.47 -9.62 12.64
N ALA A 124 10.57 -8.35 13.02
CA ALA A 124 11.83 -7.61 13.07
C ALA A 124 12.62 -8.01 14.33
N ASN A 125 13.88 -8.41 14.15
CA ASN A 125 14.69 -9.00 15.20
C ASN A 125 16.11 -8.45 15.24
N GLY A 126 16.28 -7.16 15.02
CA GLY A 126 17.57 -6.48 15.08
C GLY A 126 18.36 -6.49 13.78
N GLN A 127 17.78 -7.02 12.71
CA GLN A 127 18.35 -7.02 11.36
C GLN A 127 17.50 -6.19 10.43
N ASP A 128 17.92 -6.09 9.17
CA ASP A 128 17.10 -5.41 8.17
C ASP A 128 15.78 -6.15 7.95
N PHE A 129 14.68 -5.41 8.02
CA PHE A 129 13.37 -5.92 7.67
C PHE A 129 13.10 -5.56 6.21
N ILE A 130 12.89 -6.57 5.38
CA ILE A 130 12.71 -6.40 3.94
C ILE A 130 11.30 -6.80 3.56
N PHE A 131 10.56 -5.86 2.96
CA PHE A 131 9.23 -6.12 2.42
C PHE A 131 9.28 -6.09 0.90
N THR A 132 8.88 -7.19 0.28
CA THR A 132 8.82 -7.31 -1.17
C THR A 132 7.37 -7.19 -1.63
N ILE A 133 7.10 -6.26 -2.53
CA ILE A 133 5.77 -6.12 -3.14
C ILE A 133 5.64 -7.20 -4.21
N THR A 134 4.85 -8.23 -3.92
CA THR A 134 4.63 -9.35 -4.84
C THR A 134 3.39 -9.17 -5.71
N SER A 135 2.48 -8.28 -5.31
CA SER A 135 1.25 -8.01 -6.03
C SER A 135 1.30 -6.60 -6.61
N GLN A 136 1.26 -6.50 -7.93
CA GLN A 136 1.16 -5.21 -8.61
C GLN A 136 -0.28 -4.72 -8.55
N LEU A 137 -0.46 -3.40 -8.51
CA LEU A 137 -1.78 -2.80 -8.59
C LEU A 137 -2.24 -2.82 -10.05
N THR A 138 -3.39 -3.43 -10.32
CA THR A 138 -3.97 -3.45 -11.66
C THR A 138 -5.37 -2.85 -11.66
N ILE A 139 -5.67 -2.12 -12.74
CA ILE A 139 -6.98 -1.54 -12.99
C ILE A 139 -7.43 -2.04 -14.35
N THR A 140 -8.59 -2.69 -14.39
CA THR A 140 -9.09 -3.31 -15.62
C THR A 140 -10.36 -2.62 -16.08
N VAL A 141 -10.36 -2.20 -17.33
CA VAL A 141 -11.58 -1.74 -18.01
C VAL A 141 -12.20 -2.97 -18.68
N PRO A 142 -13.48 -3.27 -18.42
CA PRO A 142 -14.12 -4.43 -19.00
C PRO A 142 -14.12 -4.38 -20.53
N THR A 143 -13.92 -5.53 -21.16
CA THR A 143 -14.03 -5.64 -22.61
C THR A 143 -15.49 -5.68 -23.04
N VAL A 144 -15.77 -5.02 -24.17
CA VAL A 144 -17.10 -5.08 -24.77
C VAL A 144 -17.10 -6.18 -25.81
N SER A 145 -18.06 -7.09 -25.72
CA SER A 145 -18.26 -8.12 -26.73
C SER A 145 -18.83 -7.45 -27.98
N GLN A 146 -18.18 -7.63 -29.12
CA GLN A 146 -18.67 -7.15 -30.41
C GLN A 146 -19.23 -8.32 -31.20
N SER A 147 -20.41 -8.12 -31.72
CA SER A 147 -21.06 -9.12 -32.57
C SER A 147 -20.96 -8.75 -34.04
#